data_9be441e4637228a4bb23fa63a5e691a6
#
_entry.id   9be441e4637228a4bb23fa63a5e691a6
#
_cell.length_a   1.000
_cell.length_b   1.000
_cell.length_c   1.000
_cell.angle_alpha   90.00
_cell.angle_beta   90.00
_cell.angle_gamma   90.00
#
_symmetry.space_group_name_H-M   'P 1'
#
loop_
_entity.id
_entity.type
_entity.pdbx_description
1 polymer ?
#
loop_
_entity_poly.entity_id
_entity_poly.type
_entity_poly.pdbx_seq_one_letter_code
_entity_poly.pdbx_strand_id
1 'polypeptide(L)'
;MNSNNREEQKVSAAKFYGVGVGPGDPKLITLRAVEVLQEIEVIAIPKSKMERESIAWEIAKTHCPSGVRIMELEMPMTSDESILRAAWQSAADKIQDEMQKGNSVAFLTLGDPSLYSTYSYLLTILEPVLSPEQIETIPGITAMAAAAARVNWPLATGDEPLVILPGIEGLEEYEKYPNLVLMKVSRNLPEVLKRTQTTGAQAILATRVGQAGENIRVLDAQEELEKVDYLSLVLLKQK
;
A
#
# COMPACT_ATOMS: atom_id res chain seq x y z
N MET A 1 -0.74 24.50 53.75
CA MET A 1 0.28 24.07 52.78
C MET A 1 -0.42 23.34 51.66
N ASN A 2 -0.70 24.08 50.56
CA ASN A 2 -1.44 23.57 49.41
C ASN A 2 -0.46 22.95 48.42
N SER A 3 -0.50 21.65 48.31
CA SER A 3 0.21 20.92 47.29
C SER A 3 -0.69 20.86 46.05
N ASN A 4 -0.55 21.81 45.15
CA ASN A 4 -1.10 21.72 43.81
C ASN A 4 -0.25 20.76 43.01
N ASN A 5 -0.57 19.47 43.03
CA ASN A 5 -0.17 18.51 42.02
C ASN A 5 -1.10 18.72 40.80
N ARG A 6 -0.74 19.64 39.93
CA ARG A 6 -1.21 19.63 38.57
C ARG A 6 -0.34 18.57 37.87
N GLU A 7 -0.91 17.40 37.65
CA GLU A 7 -0.41 16.47 36.62
C GLU A 7 -0.40 17.28 35.33
N GLU A 8 0.80 17.67 34.90
CA GLU A 8 1.04 18.12 33.55
C GLU A 8 0.73 16.92 32.66
N GLN A 9 -0.49 16.87 32.08
CA GLN A 9 -0.78 16.03 30.96
C GLN A 9 0.21 16.41 29.87
N LYS A 10 1.20 15.54 29.67
CA LYS A 10 2.13 15.62 28.58
C LYS A 10 1.29 15.53 27.31
N VAL A 11 0.94 16.67 26.73
CA VAL A 11 0.30 16.72 25.41
C VAL A 11 1.26 16.01 24.48
N SER A 12 0.93 14.81 24.08
CA SER A 12 1.72 14.06 23.10
C SER A 12 1.82 14.93 21.85
N ALA A 13 3.04 15.16 21.37
CA ALA A 13 3.23 15.89 20.13
C ALA A 13 2.45 15.19 19.01
N ALA A 14 1.79 15.95 18.14
CA ALA A 14 1.08 15.43 16.98
C ALA A 14 1.99 14.54 16.14
N LYS A 15 1.46 13.42 15.63
CA LYS A 15 2.21 12.42 14.88
C LYS A 15 1.71 12.30 13.44
N PHE A 16 2.63 11.97 12.56
CA PHE A 16 2.36 11.49 11.21
C PHE A 16 2.47 9.98 11.16
N TYR A 17 1.39 9.33 10.75
CA TYR A 17 1.31 7.88 10.62
C TYR A 17 1.21 7.47 9.16
N GLY A 18 2.06 6.55 8.70
CA GLY A 18 1.84 5.80 7.47
C GLY A 18 1.12 4.50 7.82
N VAL A 19 -0.14 4.35 7.45
CA VAL A 19 -0.96 3.21 7.89
C VAL A 19 -1.27 2.28 6.73
N GLY A 20 -0.73 1.05 6.80
CA GLY A 20 -1.11 -0.04 5.92
C GLY A 20 -2.46 -0.65 6.32
N VAL A 21 -3.46 -0.53 5.45
CA VAL A 21 -4.80 -1.05 5.74
C VAL A 21 -5.03 -2.47 5.22
N GLY A 22 -3.99 -3.13 4.70
CA GLY A 22 -4.12 -4.45 4.10
C GLY A 22 -4.63 -4.42 2.64
N PRO A 23 -4.84 -5.59 2.02
CA PRO A 23 -5.08 -5.72 0.58
C PRO A 23 -6.52 -5.42 0.15
N GLY A 24 -7.49 -5.44 1.08
CA GLY A 24 -8.89 -5.25 0.72
C GLY A 24 -9.90 -5.78 1.74
N ASP A 25 -9.66 -6.95 2.31
CA ASP A 25 -10.50 -7.51 3.36
C ASP A 25 -10.25 -6.76 4.69
N PRO A 26 -11.27 -6.09 5.28
CA PRO A 26 -11.11 -5.37 6.55
C PRO A 26 -10.62 -6.25 7.72
N LYS A 27 -10.77 -7.56 7.63
CA LYS A 27 -10.25 -8.51 8.62
C LYS A 27 -8.75 -8.71 8.55
N LEU A 28 -8.11 -8.24 7.49
CA LEU A 28 -6.66 -8.30 7.28
C LEU A 28 -5.94 -7.01 7.67
N ILE A 29 -6.63 -6.09 8.34
CA ILE A 29 -5.99 -4.93 8.98
C ILE A 29 -5.27 -5.37 10.25
N THR A 30 -4.14 -4.74 10.56
CA THR A 30 -3.40 -5.06 11.78
C THR A 30 -4.05 -4.41 13.01
N LEU A 31 -3.91 -5.03 14.18
CA LEU A 31 -4.42 -4.47 15.44
C LEU A 31 -3.82 -3.08 15.71
N ARG A 32 -2.53 -2.89 15.43
CA ARG A 32 -1.89 -1.57 15.61
C ARG A 32 -2.50 -0.51 14.69
N ALA A 33 -2.83 -0.85 13.46
CA ALA A 33 -3.53 0.07 12.56
C ALA A 33 -4.91 0.46 13.12
N VAL A 34 -5.67 -0.50 13.65
CA VAL A 34 -6.98 -0.24 14.30
C VAL A 34 -6.82 0.69 15.50
N GLU A 35 -5.86 0.44 16.40
CA GLU A 35 -5.60 1.29 17.57
C GLU A 35 -5.35 2.76 17.14
N VAL A 36 -4.48 2.98 16.16
CA VAL A 36 -4.21 4.33 15.67
C VAL A 36 -5.42 4.96 15.01
N LEU A 37 -6.16 4.21 14.18
CA LEU A 37 -7.34 4.71 13.49
C LEU A 37 -8.47 5.10 14.44
N GLN A 38 -8.58 4.48 15.63
CA GLN A 38 -9.58 4.80 16.63
C GLN A 38 -9.34 6.14 17.35
N GLU A 39 -8.11 6.62 17.37
CA GLU A 39 -7.70 7.83 18.10
C GLU A 39 -7.28 8.98 17.18
N ILE A 40 -7.29 8.78 15.85
CA ILE A 40 -6.78 9.75 14.89
C ILE A 40 -7.74 10.92 14.64
N GLU A 41 -7.22 12.14 14.54
CA GLU A 41 -8.00 13.33 14.24
C GLU A 41 -8.18 13.56 12.74
N VAL A 42 -7.18 13.21 11.94
CA VAL A 42 -7.16 13.46 10.48
C VAL A 42 -6.72 12.22 9.71
N ILE A 43 -7.54 11.81 8.77
CA ILE A 43 -7.20 10.77 7.79
C ILE A 43 -6.82 11.46 6.48
N ALA A 44 -5.60 11.24 6.04
CA ALA A 44 -5.12 11.66 4.73
C ALA A 44 -5.22 10.51 3.72
N ILE A 45 -5.89 10.76 2.61
CA ILE A 45 -6.09 9.79 1.54
C ILE A 45 -5.57 10.34 0.21
N PRO A 46 -4.86 9.53 -0.59
CA PRO A 46 -4.50 9.92 -1.94
C PRO A 46 -5.77 10.00 -2.81
N LYS A 47 -5.89 11.09 -3.56
CA LYS A 47 -6.95 11.29 -4.55
C LYS A 47 -6.35 11.38 -5.94
N SER A 48 -6.71 10.45 -6.80
CA SER A 48 -6.47 10.58 -8.23
C SER A 48 -7.74 11.05 -8.95
N LYS A 49 -7.57 11.73 -10.10
CA LYS A 49 -8.73 12.14 -10.93
C LYS A 49 -9.55 10.97 -11.45
N MET A 50 -9.03 9.75 -11.38
CA MET A 50 -9.66 8.53 -11.93
C MET A 50 -10.41 7.71 -10.88
N GLU A 51 -10.14 7.88 -9.60
CA GLU A 51 -10.78 7.12 -8.51
C GLU A 51 -11.90 7.94 -7.88
N ARG A 52 -13.11 7.36 -7.85
CA ARG A 52 -14.28 7.99 -7.20
C ARG A 52 -14.22 7.89 -5.68
N GLU A 53 -13.66 6.80 -5.15
CA GLU A 53 -13.52 6.54 -3.71
C GLU A 53 -12.20 5.84 -3.44
N SER A 54 -11.53 6.19 -2.34
CA SER A 54 -10.29 5.54 -1.94
C SER A 54 -10.58 4.17 -1.33
N ILE A 55 -10.08 3.10 -1.96
CA ILE A 55 -10.20 1.73 -1.43
C ILE A 55 -9.62 1.64 -0.03
N ALA A 56 -8.51 2.31 0.24
CA ALA A 56 -7.90 2.33 1.56
C ALA A 56 -8.84 2.96 2.61
N TRP A 57 -9.59 4.00 2.24
CA TRP A 57 -10.60 4.59 3.11
C TRP A 57 -11.77 3.62 3.36
N GLU A 58 -12.27 2.94 2.33
CA GLU A 58 -13.36 1.97 2.48
C GLU A 58 -13.02 0.86 3.48
N ILE A 59 -11.76 0.44 3.54
CA ILE A 59 -11.28 -0.54 4.53
C ILE A 59 -11.20 0.09 5.92
N ALA A 60 -10.62 1.29 6.03
CA ALA A 60 -10.31 1.92 7.31
C ALA A 60 -11.52 2.54 8.02
N LYS A 61 -12.52 3.03 7.27
CA LYS A 61 -13.64 3.84 7.81
C LYS A 61 -14.42 3.18 8.95
N THR A 62 -14.50 1.85 8.96
CA THR A 62 -15.21 1.10 10.01
C THR A 62 -14.47 1.11 11.36
N HIS A 63 -13.20 1.49 11.35
CA HIS A 63 -12.34 1.56 12.53
C HIS A 63 -12.11 2.98 13.03
N CYS A 64 -12.56 4.00 12.28
CA CYS A 64 -12.39 5.41 12.63
C CYS A 64 -13.53 5.95 13.49
N PRO A 65 -13.28 6.98 14.32
CA PRO A 65 -14.33 7.66 15.07
C PRO A 65 -15.36 8.30 14.15
N SER A 66 -16.62 8.41 14.64
CA SER A 66 -17.63 9.21 13.96
C SER A 66 -17.21 10.68 14.01
N GLY A 67 -16.89 11.28 12.86
CA GLY A 67 -16.46 12.68 12.79
C GLY A 67 -14.96 12.87 12.57
N VAL A 68 -14.20 11.81 12.34
CA VAL A 68 -12.82 11.93 11.84
C VAL A 68 -12.78 12.80 10.58
N ARG A 69 -11.82 13.71 10.49
CA ARG A 69 -11.70 14.60 9.33
C ARG A 69 -10.94 13.90 8.20
N ILE A 70 -11.48 13.96 6.99
CA ILE A 70 -10.84 13.44 5.80
C ILE A 70 -10.13 14.57 5.07
N MET A 71 -8.85 14.37 4.79
CA MET A 71 -8.02 15.26 4.00
C MET A 71 -7.63 14.56 2.69
N GLU A 72 -8.19 15.01 1.59
CA GLU A 72 -7.84 14.52 0.26
C GLU A 72 -6.54 15.18 -0.21
N LEU A 73 -5.56 14.36 -0.57
CA LEU A 73 -4.28 14.77 -1.10
C LEU A 73 -4.22 14.47 -2.59
N GLU A 74 -4.08 15.50 -3.42
CA GLU A 74 -3.96 15.31 -4.86
C GLU A 74 -2.68 14.56 -5.22
N MET A 75 -2.84 13.39 -5.83
CA MET A 75 -1.75 12.52 -6.28
C MET A 75 -1.93 12.22 -7.76
N PRO A 76 -1.38 13.08 -8.65
CA PRO A 76 -1.59 12.94 -10.09
C PRO A 76 -0.91 11.67 -10.62
N MET A 77 -1.60 10.95 -11.50
CA MET A 77 -1.07 9.81 -12.23
C MET A 77 -0.39 10.31 -13.51
N THR A 78 0.87 10.68 -13.41
CA THR A 78 1.71 11.18 -14.52
C THR A 78 3.12 10.62 -14.41
N SER A 79 3.87 10.65 -15.50
CA SER A 79 5.31 10.38 -15.52
C SER A 79 6.15 11.68 -15.44
N ASP A 80 5.52 12.85 -15.40
CA ASP A 80 6.22 14.11 -15.23
C ASP A 80 6.66 14.30 -13.78
N GLU A 81 7.96 14.16 -13.56
CA GLU A 81 8.57 14.28 -12.23
C GLU A 81 8.33 15.64 -11.57
N SER A 82 8.27 16.72 -12.35
CA SER A 82 8.09 18.07 -11.80
C SER A 82 6.70 18.23 -11.20
N ILE A 83 5.69 17.70 -11.88
CA ILE A 83 4.30 17.68 -11.40
C ILE A 83 4.17 16.78 -10.17
N LEU A 84 4.82 15.60 -10.19
CA LEU A 84 4.80 14.68 -9.04
C LEU A 84 5.43 15.31 -7.80
N ARG A 85 6.63 15.90 -7.95
CA ARG A 85 7.34 16.56 -6.82
C ARG A 85 6.53 17.72 -6.23
N ALA A 86 5.92 18.55 -7.07
CA ALA A 86 5.05 19.63 -6.61
C ALA A 86 3.82 19.12 -5.84
N ALA A 87 3.21 18.04 -6.31
CA ALA A 87 2.07 17.43 -5.63
C ALA A 87 2.47 16.81 -4.28
N TRP A 88 3.59 16.10 -4.20
CA TRP A 88 4.09 15.52 -2.95
C TRP A 88 4.46 16.61 -1.94
N GLN A 89 5.10 17.69 -2.38
CA GLN A 89 5.42 18.83 -1.51
C GLN A 89 4.15 19.47 -0.96
N SER A 90 3.17 19.76 -1.83
CA SER A 90 1.88 20.33 -1.40
C SER A 90 1.14 19.42 -0.42
N ALA A 91 1.22 18.09 -0.60
CA ALA A 91 0.64 17.13 0.33
C ALA A 91 1.36 17.13 1.68
N ALA A 92 2.70 17.17 1.68
CA ALA A 92 3.49 17.24 2.89
C ALA A 92 3.24 18.54 3.67
N ASP A 93 3.11 19.68 2.98
CA ASP A 93 2.78 20.96 3.60
C ASP A 93 1.43 20.91 4.32
N LYS A 94 0.39 20.34 3.70
CA LYS A 94 -0.92 20.16 4.32
C LYS A 94 -0.86 19.26 5.57
N ILE A 95 -0.05 18.19 5.53
CA ILE A 95 0.16 17.31 6.70
C ILE A 95 0.81 18.10 7.83
N GLN A 96 1.87 18.86 7.54
CA GLN A 96 2.55 19.70 8.52
C GLN A 96 1.62 20.74 9.14
N ASP A 97 0.79 21.40 8.33
CA ASP A 97 -0.19 22.38 8.80
C ASP A 97 -1.16 21.79 9.83
N GLU A 98 -1.62 20.56 9.60
CA GLU A 98 -2.47 19.87 10.58
C GLU A 98 -1.70 19.48 11.85
N MET A 99 -0.48 19.01 11.71
CA MET A 99 0.36 18.68 12.86
C MET A 99 0.72 19.91 13.71
N GLN A 100 0.94 21.07 13.09
CA GLN A 100 1.16 22.35 13.80
C GLN A 100 -0.07 22.80 14.59
N LYS A 101 -1.28 22.43 14.17
CA LYS A 101 -2.54 22.65 14.92
C LYS A 101 -2.72 21.65 16.06
N GLY A 102 -1.79 20.71 16.24
CA GLY A 102 -1.84 19.67 17.26
C GLY A 102 -2.62 18.42 16.85
N ASN A 103 -2.99 18.27 15.57
CA ASN A 103 -3.71 17.10 15.07
C ASN A 103 -2.73 16.05 14.53
N SER A 104 -2.89 14.81 14.96
CA SER A 104 -2.21 13.69 14.34
C SER A 104 -2.84 13.33 13.00
N VAL A 105 -2.02 12.92 12.04
CA VAL A 105 -2.45 12.62 10.66
C VAL A 105 -2.08 11.20 10.29
N ALA A 106 -3.03 10.39 9.85
CA ALA A 106 -2.80 9.07 9.30
C ALA A 106 -2.96 9.06 7.77
N PHE A 107 -1.88 8.81 7.03
CA PHE A 107 -1.92 8.58 5.59
C PHE A 107 -2.20 7.11 5.33
N LEU A 108 -3.33 6.84 4.66
CA LEU A 108 -3.76 5.48 4.37
C LEU A 108 -3.12 4.92 3.10
N THR A 109 -2.64 3.69 3.19
CA THR A 109 -2.06 2.95 2.06
C THR A 109 -2.74 1.59 1.92
N LEU A 110 -3.21 1.27 0.72
CA LEU A 110 -3.64 -0.09 0.38
C LEU A 110 -2.42 -1.03 0.43
N GLY A 111 -2.54 -2.15 1.14
CA GLY A 111 -1.42 -3.05 1.40
C GLY A 111 -0.52 -2.53 2.52
N ASP A 112 0.76 -2.35 2.21
CA ASP A 112 1.82 -1.95 3.13
C ASP A 112 2.48 -0.63 2.70
N PRO A 113 2.74 0.33 3.61
CA PRO A 113 3.32 1.63 3.28
C PRO A 113 4.76 1.55 2.76
N SER A 114 5.50 0.51 3.11
CA SER A 114 6.91 0.34 2.71
C SER A 114 7.10 -0.26 1.33
N LEU A 115 6.00 -0.74 0.67
CA LEU A 115 6.08 -1.44 -0.62
C LEU A 115 5.33 -0.68 -1.73
N TYR A 116 6.08 0.00 -2.61
CA TYR A 116 5.56 0.73 -3.80
C TYR A 116 4.41 1.70 -3.49
N SER A 117 4.46 2.33 -2.32
CA SER A 117 3.46 3.27 -1.84
C SER A 117 3.88 4.72 -2.05
N THR A 118 2.90 5.60 -2.29
CA THR A 118 3.12 7.05 -2.31
C THR A 118 3.58 7.59 -0.95
N TYR A 119 3.33 6.87 0.14
CA TYR A 119 3.81 7.22 1.47
C TYR A 119 5.32 7.44 1.52
N SER A 120 6.12 6.64 0.80
CA SER A 120 7.58 6.77 0.79
C SER A 120 8.07 8.13 0.31
N TYR A 121 7.37 8.74 -0.65
CA TYR A 121 7.71 10.10 -1.12
C TYR A 121 7.37 11.17 -0.09
N LEU A 122 6.23 11.02 0.61
CA LEU A 122 5.87 11.92 1.72
C LEU A 122 6.85 11.79 2.88
N LEU A 123 7.25 10.56 3.20
CA LEU A 123 8.24 10.28 4.25
C LEU A 123 9.57 10.99 3.95
N THR A 124 10.07 10.90 2.71
CA THR A 124 11.32 11.56 2.29
C THR A 124 11.26 13.09 2.49
N ILE A 125 10.08 13.72 2.34
CA ILE A 125 9.90 15.17 2.53
C ILE A 125 9.73 15.52 4.02
N LEU A 126 9.02 14.69 4.78
CA LEU A 126 8.64 14.98 6.17
C LEU A 126 9.75 14.59 7.17
N GLU A 127 10.51 13.53 6.90
CA GLU A 127 11.57 13.04 7.80
C GLU A 127 12.65 14.10 8.16
N PRO A 128 13.09 14.99 7.24
CA PRO A 128 14.04 16.04 7.59
C PRO A 128 13.49 17.16 8.50
N VAL A 129 12.17 17.28 8.63
CA VAL A 129 11.50 18.41 9.32
C VAL A 129 10.69 17.97 10.55
N LEU A 130 10.45 16.68 10.73
CA LEU A 130 9.80 16.09 11.90
C LEU A 130 10.83 15.34 12.74
N SER A 131 10.62 15.26 14.05
CA SER A 131 11.44 14.39 14.90
C SER A 131 11.09 12.91 14.68
N PRO A 132 12.01 11.96 14.94
CA PRO A 132 11.74 10.53 14.77
C PRO A 132 10.52 10.04 15.58
N GLU A 133 10.24 10.65 16.74
CA GLU A 133 9.11 10.30 17.59
C GLU A 133 7.77 10.77 17.01
N GLN A 134 7.79 11.70 16.07
CA GLN A 134 6.59 12.21 15.39
C GLN A 134 6.21 11.40 14.16
N ILE A 135 7.01 10.41 13.75
CA ILE A 135 6.74 9.57 12.58
C ILE A 135 6.60 8.11 13.04
N GLU A 136 5.50 7.48 12.63
CA GLU A 136 5.31 6.05 12.86
C GLU A 136 4.76 5.39 11.59
N THR A 137 5.47 4.37 11.09
CA THR A 137 5.01 3.55 9.97
C THR A 137 4.42 2.25 10.50
N ILE A 138 3.15 2.00 10.19
CA ILE A 138 2.41 0.82 10.63
C ILE A 138 2.28 -0.12 9.44
N PRO A 139 2.89 -1.32 9.51
CA PRO A 139 2.86 -2.27 8.42
C PRO A 139 1.45 -2.80 8.15
N GLY A 140 1.22 -3.20 6.92
CA GLY A 140 0.00 -3.86 6.47
C GLY A 140 0.28 -5.14 5.69
N ILE A 141 -0.71 -6.02 5.58
CA ILE A 141 -0.59 -7.23 4.75
C ILE A 141 -0.59 -6.81 3.28
N THR A 142 0.46 -7.22 2.56
CA THR A 142 0.57 -6.95 1.11
C THR A 142 -0.38 -7.81 0.29
N ALA A 143 -0.79 -7.33 -0.88
CA ALA A 143 -1.63 -8.10 -1.79
C ALA A 143 -0.98 -9.43 -2.24
N MET A 144 0.34 -9.48 -2.39
CA MET A 144 1.06 -10.70 -2.75
C MET A 144 0.98 -11.76 -1.65
N ALA A 145 1.16 -11.38 -0.37
CA ALA A 145 1.07 -12.31 0.74
C ALA A 145 -0.37 -12.85 0.89
N ALA A 146 -1.36 -11.97 0.76
CA ALA A 146 -2.76 -12.38 0.80
C ALA A 146 -3.15 -13.29 -0.38
N ALA A 147 -2.71 -12.99 -1.61
CA ALA A 147 -2.92 -13.84 -2.78
C ALA A 147 -2.32 -15.24 -2.58
N ALA A 148 -1.07 -15.30 -2.13
CA ALA A 148 -0.37 -16.55 -1.85
C ALA A 148 -1.12 -17.41 -0.79
N ALA A 149 -1.60 -16.77 0.28
CA ALA A 149 -2.37 -17.44 1.34
C ALA A 149 -3.70 -18.00 0.82
N ARG A 150 -4.41 -17.30 -0.09
CA ARG A 150 -5.67 -17.76 -0.67
C ARG A 150 -5.55 -19.08 -1.42
N VAL A 151 -4.41 -19.35 -2.02
CA VAL A 151 -4.17 -20.55 -2.83
C VAL A 151 -3.15 -21.52 -2.21
N ASN A 152 -2.78 -21.30 -0.94
CA ASN A 152 -1.77 -22.10 -0.24
C ASN A 152 -0.46 -22.23 -1.04
N TRP A 153 -0.01 -21.12 -1.62
CA TRP A 153 1.19 -21.04 -2.44
C TRP A 153 2.30 -20.33 -1.66
N PRO A 154 3.31 -21.03 -1.15
CA PRO A 154 4.45 -20.38 -0.53
C PRO A 154 5.16 -19.47 -1.53
N LEU A 155 5.39 -18.20 -1.17
CA LEU A 155 6.12 -17.25 -2.04
C LEU A 155 7.57 -17.68 -2.25
N ALA A 156 8.20 -18.26 -1.23
CA ALA A 156 9.53 -18.85 -1.26
C ALA A 156 9.63 -19.92 -0.18
N THR A 157 10.55 -20.88 -0.32
CA THR A 157 10.82 -21.95 0.65
C THR A 157 12.30 -22.02 0.99
N GLY A 158 12.64 -22.29 2.25
CA GLY A 158 14.04 -22.37 2.71
C GLY A 158 14.83 -21.11 2.37
N ASP A 159 15.94 -21.28 1.68
CA ASP A 159 16.86 -20.19 1.29
C ASP A 159 16.61 -19.65 -0.13
N GLU A 160 15.46 -19.97 -0.72
CA GLU A 160 15.11 -19.49 -2.06
C GLU A 160 14.93 -17.97 -2.08
N PRO A 161 15.54 -17.24 -3.01
CA PRO A 161 15.30 -15.82 -3.17
C PRO A 161 13.88 -15.55 -3.70
N LEU A 162 13.29 -14.45 -3.25
CA LEU A 162 12.07 -13.88 -3.77
C LEU A 162 12.35 -12.50 -4.36
N VAL A 163 12.03 -12.31 -5.64
CA VAL A 163 12.16 -11.01 -6.30
C VAL A 163 10.77 -10.40 -6.51
N ILE A 164 10.62 -9.13 -6.15
CA ILE A 164 9.37 -8.38 -6.30
C ILE A 164 9.62 -7.24 -7.28
N LEU A 165 8.87 -7.20 -8.37
CA LEU A 165 8.99 -6.19 -9.42
C LEU A 165 7.73 -5.33 -9.51
N PRO A 166 7.87 -4.00 -9.70
CA PRO A 166 6.72 -3.10 -9.82
C PRO A 166 5.96 -3.24 -11.15
N GLY A 167 6.54 -3.96 -12.09
CA GLY A 167 6.02 -4.22 -13.44
C GLY A 167 6.81 -5.35 -14.08
N ILE A 168 6.90 -5.36 -15.41
CA ILE A 168 7.65 -6.36 -16.16
C ILE A 168 8.93 -5.80 -16.82
N GLU A 169 9.20 -4.52 -16.66
CA GLU A 169 10.39 -3.89 -17.22
C GLU A 169 11.65 -4.54 -16.64
N GLY A 170 12.54 -5.00 -17.51
CA GLY A 170 13.77 -5.69 -17.13
C GLY A 170 13.57 -7.10 -16.55
N LEU A 171 12.39 -7.71 -16.74
CA LEU A 171 12.06 -9.05 -16.20
C LEU A 171 13.09 -10.11 -16.61
N GLU A 172 13.71 -10.00 -17.80
CA GLU A 172 14.74 -10.91 -18.31
C GLU A 172 15.93 -11.09 -17.35
N GLU A 173 16.32 -10.05 -16.67
CA GLU A 173 17.45 -10.06 -15.72
C GLU A 173 17.15 -10.89 -14.48
N TYR A 174 15.86 -11.08 -14.17
CA TYR A 174 15.37 -11.73 -12.97
C TYR A 174 14.84 -13.16 -13.21
N GLU A 175 14.72 -13.62 -14.46
CA GLU A 175 14.22 -14.96 -14.79
C GLU A 175 15.07 -16.11 -14.22
N LYS A 176 16.30 -15.84 -13.84
CA LYS A 176 17.18 -16.80 -13.14
C LYS A 176 16.77 -17.10 -11.69
N TYR A 177 15.88 -16.29 -11.11
CA TYR A 177 15.44 -16.47 -9.73
C TYR A 177 14.18 -17.35 -9.68
N PRO A 178 14.08 -18.26 -8.69
CA PRO A 178 13.01 -19.26 -8.65
C PRO A 178 11.63 -18.66 -8.37
N ASN A 179 11.56 -17.56 -7.62
CA ASN A 179 10.30 -16.98 -7.20
C ASN A 179 10.24 -15.49 -7.55
N LEU A 180 9.22 -15.10 -8.30
CA LEU A 180 8.99 -13.71 -8.69
C LEU A 180 7.56 -13.28 -8.34
N VAL A 181 7.41 -12.03 -7.96
CA VAL A 181 6.12 -11.35 -7.86
C VAL A 181 6.14 -10.16 -8.82
N LEU A 182 5.22 -10.15 -9.77
CA LEU A 182 5.05 -9.06 -10.72
C LEU A 182 3.82 -8.26 -10.32
N MET A 183 4.03 -6.99 -9.94
CA MET A 183 2.96 -6.08 -9.57
C MET A 183 2.42 -5.33 -10.81
N LYS A 184 1.17 -4.84 -10.74
CA LYS A 184 0.57 -3.94 -11.75
C LYS A 184 0.61 -4.49 -13.19
N VAL A 185 0.38 -5.79 -13.36
CA VAL A 185 0.54 -6.51 -14.63
C VAL A 185 -0.59 -6.28 -15.65
N SER A 186 -1.64 -5.53 -15.32
CA SER A 186 -2.86 -5.45 -16.12
C SER A 186 -2.65 -5.07 -17.60
N ARG A 187 -1.65 -4.23 -17.90
CA ARG A 187 -1.31 -3.83 -19.28
C ARG A 187 -0.38 -4.81 -19.98
N ASN A 188 0.37 -5.60 -19.22
CA ASN A 188 1.49 -6.41 -19.70
C ASN A 188 1.22 -7.91 -19.51
N LEU A 189 0.00 -8.29 -19.14
CA LEU A 189 -0.36 -9.70 -18.92
C LEU A 189 -0.09 -10.60 -20.14
N PRO A 190 -0.31 -10.17 -21.41
CA PRO A 190 0.06 -10.98 -22.58
C PRO A 190 1.56 -11.34 -22.65
N GLU A 191 2.41 -10.40 -22.27
CA GLU A 191 3.86 -10.63 -22.22
C GLU A 191 4.22 -11.64 -21.13
N VAL A 192 3.63 -11.51 -19.92
CA VAL A 192 3.81 -12.46 -18.82
C VAL A 192 3.40 -13.88 -19.29
N LEU A 193 2.24 -14.00 -19.94
CA LEU A 193 1.73 -15.28 -20.44
C LEU A 193 2.69 -15.91 -21.45
N LYS A 194 3.17 -15.14 -22.42
CA LYS A 194 4.16 -15.60 -23.40
C LYS A 194 5.43 -16.15 -22.72
N ARG A 195 5.89 -15.47 -21.68
CA ARG A 195 7.08 -15.89 -20.92
C ARG A 195 6.83 -17.19 -20.15
N THR A 196 5.68 -17.33 -19.49
CA THR A 196 5.34 -18.59 -18.80
C THR A 196 5.30 -19.78 -19.77
N GLN A 197 4.82 -19.56 -21.02
CA GLN A 197 4.85 -20.57 -22.08
C GLN A 197 6.28 -20.98 -22.44
N THR A 198 7.18 -20.00 -22.55
CA THR A 198 8.57 -20.24 -22.98
C THR A 198 9.40 -20.90 -21.89
N THR A 199 9.25 -20.47 -20.64
CA THR A 199 10.06 -20.96 -19.51
C THR A 199 9.45 -22.20 -18.84
N GLY A 200 8.18 -22.47 -19.07
CA GLY A 200 7.41 -23.49 -18.36
C GLY A 200 7.17 -23.15 -16.88
N ALA A 201 7.30 -21.87 -16.50
CA ALA A 201 7.04 -21.40 -15.15
C ALA A 201 5.56 -21.59 -14.77
N GLN A 202 5.31 -21.86 -13.51
CA GLN A 202 3.96 -21.84 -12.95
C GLN A 202 3.59 -20.41 -12.56
N ALA A 203 2.37 -19.99 -12.90
CA ALA A 203 1.90 -18.62 -12.63
C ALA A 203 0.51 -18.61 -12.00
N ILE A 204 0.35 -17.76 -11.00
CA ILE A 204 -0.94 -17.43 -10.38
C ILE A 204 -1.25 -15.97 -10.71
N LEU A 205 -2.35 -15.72 -11.38
CA LEU A 205 -2.91 -14.37 -11.55
C LEU A 205 -3.86 -14.09 -10.39
N ALA A 206 -3.63 -12.99 -9.70
CA ALA A 206 -4.48 -12.53 -8.62
C ALA A 206 -4.97 -11.09 -8.90
N THR A 207 -6.26 -10.91 -8.90
CA THR A 207 -6.95 -9.64 -9.20
C THR A 207 -7.82 -9.25 -8.02
N ARG A 208 -7.78 -7.97 -7.60
CA ARG A 208 -8.60 -7.38 -6.53
C ARG A 208 -8.60 -8.19 -5.22
N VAL A 209 -7.43 -8.63 -4.81
CA VAL A 209 -7.23 -9.49 -3.63
C VAL A 209 -7.88 -8.88 -2.38
N GLY A 210 -8.75 -9.64 -1.72
CA GLY A 210 -9.48 -9.21 -0.53
C GLY A 210 -10.66 -8.25 -0.80
N GLN A 211 -10.99 -7.96 -2.06
CA GLN A 211 -12.02 -7.01 -2.45
C GLN A 211 -13.17 -7.69 -3.18
N ALA A 212 -14.28 -6.97 -3.36
CA ALA A 212 -15.37 -7.42 -4.24
C ALA A 212 -14.84 -7.63 -5.67
N GLY A 213 -15.12 -8.81 -6.24
CA GLY A 213 -14.59 -9.23 -7.54
C GLY A 213 -13.18 -9.84 -7.46
N GLU A 214 -12.74 -10.29 -6.27
CA GLU A 214 -11.51 -11.09 -6.12
C GLU A 214 -11.54 -12.26 -7.10
N ASN A 215 -10.47 -12.41 -7.87
CA ASN A 215 -10.25 -13.55 -8.76
C ASN A 215 -8.79 -13.99 -8.66
N ILE A 216 -8.57 -15.22 -8.18
CA ILE A 216 -7.23 -15.80 -8.04
C ILE A 216 -7.23 -17.15 -8.71
N ARG A 217 -6.40 -17.33 -9.72
CA ARG A 217 -6.37 -18.53 -10.54
C ARG A 217 -5.00 -18.85 -11.11
N VAL A 218 -4.79 -20.11 -11.43
CA VAL A 218 -3.62 -20.51 -12.24
C VAL A 218 -3.76 -19.84 -13.61
N LEU A 219 -2.69 -19.25 -14.09
CA LEU A 219 -2.62 -18.66 -15.42
C LEU A 219 -2.30 -19.77 -16.42
N ASP A 220 -3.27 -20.13 -17.25
CA ASP A 220 -3.09 -21.12 -18.29
C ASP A 220 -2.37 -20.48 -19.50
N ALA A 221 -1.33 -21.15 -19.96
CA ALA A 221 -0.56 -20.72 -21.13
C ALA A 221 -1.39 -20.59 -22.43
N GLN A 222 -2.53 -21.27 -22.51
CA GLN A 222 -3.42 -21.25 -23.71
C GLN A 222 -4.62 -20.33 -23.55
N GLU A 223 -4.70 -19.58 -22.45
CA GLU A 223 -5.85 -18.74 -22.13
C GLU A 223 -5.95 -17.52 -23.06
N GLU A 224 -7.17 -17.26 -23.57
CA GLU A 224 -7.49 -15.96 -24.16
C GLU A 224 -7.58 -14.92 -23.06
N LEU A 225 -6.70 -13.91 -23.12
CA LEU A 225 -6.59 -12.90 -22.07
C LEU A 225 -7.71 -11.87 -22.23
N GLU A 226 -8.65 -11.92 -21.30
CA GLU A 226 -9.54 -10.79 -21.04
C GLU A 226 -8.78 -9.63 -20.37
N LYS A 227 -9.32 -8.43 -20.50
CA LYS A 227 -8.78 -7.25 -19.82
C LYS A 227 -8.91 -7.44 -18.30
N VAL A 228 -7.79 -7.48 -17.60
CA VAL A 228 -7.76 -7.58 -16.14
C VAL A 228 -7.72 -6.21 -15.47
N ASP A 229 -8.21 -6.15 -14.24
CA ASP A 229 -8.23 -4.93 -13.42
C ASP A 229 -6.81 -4.41 -13.14
N TYR A 230 -6.68 -3.11 -12.92
CA TYR A 230 -5.41 -2.48 -12.54
C TYR A 230 -4.80 -3.10 -11.28
N LEU A 231 -5.64 -3.50 -10.31
CA LEU A 231 -5.23 -4.15 -9.07
C LEU A 231 -4.96 -5.65 -9.30
N SER A 232 -4.04 -5.94 -10.22
CA SER A 232 -3.64 -7.32 -10.55
C SER A 232 -2.15 -7.51 -10.36
N LEU A 233 -1.80 -8.70 -9.86
CA LEU A 233 -0.42 -9.17 -9.73
C LEU A 233 -0.28 -10.61 -10.22
N VAL A 234 0.93 -11.04 -10.53
CA VAL A 234 1.26 -12.43 -10.85
C VAL A 234 2.32 -12.95 -9.89
N LEU A 235 2.07 -14.13 -9.32
CA LEU A 235 3.06 -14.92 -8.61
C LEU A 235 3.64 -15.93 -9.60
N LEU A 236 4.97 -15.99 -9.72
CA LEU A 236 5.67 -16.89 -10.63
C LEU A 236 6.61 -17.81 -9.86
N LYS A 237 6.60 -19.10 -10.21
CA LYS A 237 7.66 -20.06 -9.86
C LYS A 237 8.33 -20.58 -11.11
N GLN A 238 9.61 -20.30 -11.22
CA GLN A 238 10.47 -20.89 -12.25
C GLN A 238 10.72 -22.37 -11.93
N LYS A 239 10.93 -23.17 -12.96
CA LYS A 239 11.28 -24.60 -12.79
C LYS A 239 12.78 -24.79 -12.59
#